data_6ff5b5163cdc9a3fa52aab8c69190ab2
#
_entry.id   6ff5b5163cdc9a3fa52aab8c69190ab2
#
_cell.length_a   1.000
_cell.length_b   1.000
_cell.length_c   1.000
_cell.angle_alpha   90.00
_cell.angle_beta   90.00
_cell.angle_gamma   90.00
#
_symmetry.space_group_name_H-M   'P 1'
#
loop_
_entity.id
_entity.type
_entity.pdbx_description
1 polymer ?
#
loop_
_entity_poly.entity_id
_entity_poly.type
_entity_poly.pdbx_seq_one_letter_code
_entity_poly.pdbx_strand_id
1 'polypeptide(L)' 'MRLSEWEGATLVVHWELTDADGITYISDIRTSLSADGKVLTMAEHYREPGMERIRDWVYEKQ' A
#
# COMPACT_ATOMS: atom_id res chain seq x y z
N MET A 1 14.04 1.56 -2.46
CA MET A 1 14.01 0.42 -1.54
C MET A 1 12.59 -0.13 -1.45
N ARG A 2 12.47 -1.41 -1.42
CA ARG A 2 11.17 -2.08 -1.32
C ARG A 2 11.19 -3.06 -0.15
N LEU A 3 10.19 -2.96 0.72
CA LEU A 3 10.01 -3.84 1.84
C LEU A 3 8.59 -4.41 1.81
N SER A 4 8.45 -5.68 2.09
CA SER A 4 7.15 -6.30 2.28
C SER A 4 7.20 -7.20 3.50
N GLU A 5 6.16 -7.14 4.32
CA GLU A 5 6.07 -7.94 5.53
C GLU A 5 4.62 -8.23 5.86
N TRP A 6 4.40 -9.26 6.67
CA TRP A 6 3.07 -9.62 7.14
C TRP A 6 2.84 -9.11 8.54
N GLU A 7 1.70 -8.47 8.76
CA GLU A 7 1.19 -8.10 10.08
C GLU A 7 -0.10 -8.91 10.29
N GLY A 8 0.01 -10.08 10.93
CA GLY A 8 -1.11 -10.99 11.03
C GLY A 8 -1.57 -11.43 9.66
N ALA A 9 -2.81 -11.15 9.28
CA ALA A 9 -3.38 -11.49 7.96
C ALA A 9 -3.26 -10.34 6.96
N THR A 10 -2.51 -9.30 7.28
CA THR A 10 -2.32 -8.14 6.41
C THR A 10 -0.92 -8.13 5.83
N LEU A 11 -0.83 -8.04 4.50
CA LEU A 11 0.45 -7.83 3.82
C LEU A 11 0.71 -6.35 3.70
N VAL A 12 1.84 -5.89 4.23
CA VAL A 12 2.26 -4.50 4.15
C VAL A 12 3.42 -4.40 3.18
N VAL A 13 3.27 -3.56 2.17
CA VAL A 13 4.33 -3.28 1.18
C VAL A 13 4.70 -1.81 1.28
N HIS A 14 5.98 -1.56 1.52
CA HIS A 14 6.52 -0.21 1.57
C HIS A 14 7.60 -0.09 0.51
N TRP A 15 7.54 0.97 -0.31
CA TRP A 15 8.63 1.25 -1.22
C TRP A 15 8.93 2.75 -1.27
N GLU A 16 10.19 3.05 -1.56
CA GLU A 16 10.68 4.41 -1.72
C GLU A 16 11.47 4.49 -3.01
N LEU A 17 11.28 5.58 -3.72
CA LEU A 17 12.03 5.87 -4.93
C LEU A 17 12.54 7.30 -4.86
N THR A 18 13.83 7.50 -5.09
CA THR A 18 14.41 8.84 -5.20
C THR A 18 14.88 9.02 -6.64
N ASP A 19 14.41 10.07 -7.30
CA ASP A 19 14.78 10.35 -8.69
C ASP A 19 16.13 11.09 -8.79
N ALA A 20 16.54 11.40 -10.03
CA ALA A 20 17.80 12.06 -10.28
C ALA A 20 17.86 13.48 -9.71
N ASP A 21 16.73 14.11 -9.46
CA ASP A 21 16.65 15.44 -8.87
C ASP A 21 16.62 15.42 -7.34
N GLY A 22 16.71 14.23 -6.74
CA GLY A 22 16.68 14.07 -5.29
C GLY A 22 15.28 14.07 -4.70
N ILE A 23 14.23 13.97 -5.52
CA ILE A 23 12.87 13.93 -5.05
C ILE A 23 12.50 12.50 -4.65
N THR A 24 11.98 12.35 -3.43
CA THR A 24 11.61 11.04 -2.90
C THR A 24 10.11 10.83 -2.96
N TYR A 25 9.72 9.67 -3.48
CA TYR A 25 8.34 9.20 -3.56
C TYR A 25 8.19 8.01 -2.63
N ILE A 26 7.15 7.99 -1.81
CA ILE A 26 6.93 6.94 -0.81
C ILE A 26 5.54 6.37 -1.00
N SER A 27 5.43 5.04 -1.00
CA SER A 27 4.14 4.36 -1.06
C SER A 27 4.08 3.25 -0.01
N ASP A 28 3.00 3.25 0.77
CA ASP A 28 2.68 2.21 1.72
C ASP A 28 1.36 1.58 1.31
N ILE A 29 1.36 0.29 1.06
CA ILE A 29 0.17 -0.45 0.63
C ILE A 29 -0.11 -1.55 1.63
N ARG A 30 -1.33 -1.58 2.16
CA ARG A 30 -1.80 -2.63 3.05
C ARG A 30 -2.87 -3.42 2.33
N THR A 31 -2.68 -4.73 2.25
CA THR A 31 -3.61 -5.64 1.62
C THR A 31 -4.04 -6.69 2.63
N SER A 32 -5.32 -6.83 2.86
CA SER A 32 -5.84 -7.81 3.79
C SER A 32 -7.01 -8.58 3.18
N LEU A 33 -7.14 -9.83 3.61
CA LEU A 33 -8.19 -10.71 3.16
C LEU A 33 -9.09 -11.03 4.36
N SER A 34 -10.41 -11.01 4.15
CA SER A 34 -11.33 -11.36 5.21
C SER A 34 -11.18 -12.82 5.64
N ALA A 35 -11.68 -13.17 6.83
CA ALA A 35 -11.54 -14.51 7.38
C ALA A 35 -12.14 -15.59 6.48
N ASP A 36 -13.21 -15.27 5.75
CA ASP A 36 -13.84 -16.21 4.82
C ASP A 36 -13.19 -16.23 3.43
N GLY A 37 -12.19 -15.36 3.19
CA GLY A 37 -11.48 -15.30 1.94
C GLY A 37 -12.23 -14.64 0.80
N LYS A 38 -13.36 -13.99 1.07
CA LYS A 38 -14.22 -13.42 0.02
C LYS A 38 -14.03 -11.93 -0.20
N VAL A 39 -13.50 -11.22 0.78
CA VAL A 39 -13.32 -9.77 0.68
C VAL A 39 -11.84 -9.43 0.76
N LEU A 40 -11.34 -8.77 -0.28
CA LEU A 40 -9.97 -8.26 -0.34
C LEU A 40 -10.03 -6.74 -0.15
N THR A 41 -9.31 -6.24 0.84
CA THR A 41 -9.22 -4.81 1.12
C THR A 41 -7.81 -4.34 0.88
N MET A 42 -7.67 -3.25 0.13
CA MET A 42 -6.37 -2.63 -0.13
C MET A 42 -6.44 -1.16 0.25
N ALA A 43 -5.42 -0.69 0.97
CA ALA A 43 -5.28 0.71 1.33
C ALA A 43 -3.89 1.18 0.92
N GLU A 44 -3.82 2.29 0.20
CA GLU A 44 -2.57 2.88 -0.23
C GLU A 44 -2.42 4.28 0.34
N HIS A 45 -1.25 4.57 0.89
CA HIS A 45 -0.86 5.92 1.28
C HIS A 45 0.35 6.32 0.44
N TYR A 46 0.15 7.24 -0.50
CA TYR A 46 1.18 7.72 -1.40
C TYR A 46 1.56 9.14 -1.04
N ARG A 47 2.88 9.39 -0.98
CA ARG A 47 3.40 10.71 -0.62
C ARG A 47 4.50 11.14 -1.60
N GLU A 48 4.44 12.41 -1.99
CA GLU A 48 5.52 13.07 -2.71
C GLU A 48 5.57 14.53 -2.23
N PRO A 49 6.65 15.27 -2.50
CA PRO A 49 6.73 16.68 -2.09
C PRO A 49 5.54 17.48 -2.64
N GLY A 50 4.77 18.09 -1.73
CA GLY A 50 3.61 18.89 -2.10
C GLY A 50 2.33 18.12 -2.38
N MET A 51 2.34 16.77 -2.30
CA MET A 51 1.14 15.98 -2.53
C MET A 51 1.11 14.73 -1.66
N GLU A 52 -0.07 14.44 -1.14
CA GLU A 52 -0.33 13.23 -0.38
C GLU A 52 -1.67 12.67 -0.85
N ARG A 53 -1.74 11.36 -1.06
CA ARG A 53 -2.94 10.70 -1.55
C ARG A 53 -3.21 9.44 -0.74
N ILE A 54 -4.47 9.25 -0.38
CA ILE A 54 -4.92 8.03 0.29
C ILE A 54 -6.01 7.42 -0.58
N ARG A 55 -5.87 6.13 -0.88
CA ARG A 55 -6.83 5.38 -1.69
C ARG A 55 -7.17 4.08 -1.01
N ASP A 56 -8.45 3.72 -1.07
CA ASP A 56 -8.96 2.46 -0.55
C ASP A 56 -9.71 1.71 -1.64
N TRP A 57 -9.48 0.40 -1.71
CA TRP A 57 -10.19 -0.47 -2.63
C TRP A 57 -10.74 -1.66 -1.86
N VAL A 58 -11.94 -2.06 -2.22
CA VAL A 58 -12.57 -3.26 -1.67
C VAL A 58 -13.05 -4.11 -2.83
N TYR A 59 -12.63 -5.37 -2.86
CA TYR A 59 -13.02 -6.34 -3.87
C TYR A 59 -13.76 -7.49 -3.18
N GLU A 60 -14.94 -7.82 -3.69
CA GLU A 60 -15.72 -8.94 -3.21
C GLU A 60 -15.76 -10.04 -4.25
N LYS A 61 -15.48 -11.25 -3.80
CA LYS A 61 -15.57 -12.43 -4.66
C LYS A 61 -17.04 -12.86 -4.76
N GLN A 62 -17.50 -13.03 -5.97
CA GLN A 62 -18.87 -13.48 -6.23
C GLN A 62 -18.92 -14.96 -6.54
#